data_38b6bd9a868b95e9ce305cd7f60193f5
#
_entry.id   38b6bd9a868b95e9ce305cd7f60193f5
#
_cell.length_a   1.000
_cell.length_b   1.000
_cell.length_c   1.000
_cell.angle_alpha   90.00
_cell.angle_beta   90.00
_cell.angle_gamma   90.00
#
_symmetry.space_group_name_H-M   'P 1'
#
loop_
_entity.id
_entity.type
_entity.pdbx_description
1 polymer ?
#
loop_
_entity_poly.entity_id
_entity_poly.type
_entity_poly.pdbx_seq_one_letter_code
_entity_poly.pdbx_strand_id
1 'polypeptide(L)'
;MKSKSLRFRILLLLVGTTAITALICGIIGYYNSRAVANSDAKEKLTTVSEGYGKDIDNLLSQVEVAVNTLADVTKNQIQDVDKFKSSSSYVDSCTEALETTALQCANNTKGAMTYYIRYNPEFTEATSGIFASKESENADFKSLTPTDFSSFDKDDAEHVGWYYIPVKNGKATWMDPYLNSNVNVYMISYVVPIMIDNEAIGVVGMDINFNQLKQLADKAKCFDSGYAFLVDSTNKVLSHKDIKQGTDLQKVDGELASFVKAGRMGEIKEYTYDGSRKMVSAVSLKNGMKLVMAVLDKEVQSNSTRLMYMMIIAIAAAILYAAITGFFFSGSMIRPIKDLTGIIEDTAKLSFVKSAKGEKLVRMKDETGAMARAVQQMRSKLREMVALIDQAGIKMGDNVTDLTVNMSEVNDICNNNSATTEELAAAMEEAA
;
A
#
# COMPACT_ATOMS: atom_id res chain seq x y z
N MET A 1 41.55 25.84 11.30
CA MET A 1 40.10 25.74 11.08
C MET A 1 39.41 26.90 11.81
N LYS A 2 38.78 27.84 11.11
CA LYS A 2 38.00 28.92 11.74
C LYS A 2 36.86 28.27 12.56
N SER A 3 36.87 28.46 13.87
CA SER A 3 35.81 27.99 14.77
C SER A 3 34.46 28.54 14.30
N LYS A 4 33.58 27.65 13.78
CA LYS A 4 32.22 28.04 13.41
C LYS A 4 31.52 28.60 14.63
N SER A 5 30.84 29.72 14.48
CA SER A 5 30.19 30.43 15.57
C SER A 5 29.20 29.53 16.32
N LEU A 6 29.05 29.70 17.61
CA LEU A 6 28.09 28.96 18.46
C LEU A 6 26.67 28.99 17.87
N ARG A 7 26.30 30.11 17.24
CA ARG A 7 25.05 30.27 16.47
C ARG A 7 24.87 29.20 15.40
N PHE A 8 25.87 29.00 14.57
CA PHE A 8 25.85 28.05 13.49
C PHE A 8 25.72 26.59 14.01
N ARG A 9 26.42 26.28 15.10
CA ARG A 9 26.38 24.94 15.72
C ARG A 9 24.98 24.61 16.28
N ILE A 10 24.36 25.53 17.01
CA ILE A 10 23.01 25.33 17.58
C ILE A 10 21.97 25.24 16.47
N LEU A 11 22.03 26.10 15.46
CA LEU A 11 21.10 26.09 14.33
C LEU A 11 21.22 24.76 13.54
N LEU A 12 22.46 24.31 13.28
CA LEU A 12 22.73 23.05 12.58
C LEU A 12 22.23 21.85 13.38
N LEU A 13 22.38 21.86 14.71
CA LEU A 13 21.90 20.81 15.57
C LEU A 13 20.36 20.75 15.58
N LEU A 14 19.71 21.90 15.74
CA LEU A 14 18.24 22.00 15.76
C LEU A 14 17.61 21.58 14.43
N VAL A 15 18.09 22.12 13.32
CA VAL A 15 17.61 21.77 11.99
C VAL A 15 17.96 20.33 11.63
N GLY A 16 19.17 19.89 11.97
CA GLY A 16 19.63 18.51 11.70
C GLY A 16 18.81 17.46 12.45
N THR A 17 18.59 17.64 13.74
CA THR A 17 17.75 16.70 14.53
C THR A 17 16.32 16.69 14.03
N THR A 18 15.72 17.86 13.72
CA THR A 18 14.37 17.93 13.17
C THR A 18 14.28 17.22 11.80
N ALA A 19 15.25 17.46 10.92
CA ALA A 19 15.29 16.83 9.60
C ALA A 19 15.43 15.31 9.70
N ILE A 20 16.32 14.79 10.55
CA ILE A 20 16.53 13.36 10.75
C ILE A 20 15.26 12.71 11.32
N THR A 21 14.67 13.27 12.37
CA THR A 21 13.45 12.73 12.98
C THR A 21 12.28 12.74 11.98
N ALA A 22 12.09 13.85 11.28
CA ALA A 22 11.03 13.97 10.27
C ALA A 22 11.22 12.96 9.11
N LEU A 23 12.46 12.73 8.68
CA LEU A 23 12.79 11.77 7.63
C LEU A 23 12.51 10.33 8.09
N ILE A 24 12.89 9.96 9.31
CA ILE A 24 12.61 8.63 9.87
C ILE A 24 11.10 8.41 9.98
N CYS A 25 10.36 9.36 10.54
CA CYS A 25 8.90 9.27 10.63
C CYS A 25 8.24 9.19 9.24
N GLY A 26 8.77 9.94 8.26
CA GLY A 26 8.31 9.91 6.88
C GLY A 26 8.51 8.54 6.22
N ILE A 27 9.68 7.95 6.37
CA ILE A 27 9.98 6.61 5.83
C ILE A 27 9.06 5.55 6.45
N ILE A 28 8.96 5.53 7.77
CA ILE A 28 8.08 4.56 8.48
C ILE A 28 6.63 4.75 8.06
N GLY A 29 6.15 6.00 8.00
CA GLY A 29 4.79 6.32 7.57
C GLY A 29 4.49 5.87 6.13
N TYR A 30 5.43 6.07 5.21
CA TYR A 30 5.30 5.62 3.82
C TYR A 30 5.20 4.10 3.70
N TYR A 31 6.13 3.36 4.33
CA TYR A 31 6.09 1.90 4.29
C TYR A 31 4.82 1.32 4.95
N ASN A 32 4.40 1.88 6.07
CA ASN A 32 3.19 1.45 6.76
C ASN A 32 1.94 1.75 5.90
N SER A 33 1.82 2.94 5.32
CA SER A 33 0.72 3.29 4.41
C SER A 33 0.65 2.35 3.20
N ARG A 34 1.80 2.01 2.62
CA ARG A 34 1.86 1.07 1.49
C ARG A 34 1.46 -0.35 1.89
N ALA A 35 1.89 -0.81 3.07
CA ALA A 35 1.51 -2.12 3.59
C ALA A 35 0.00 -2.21 3.82
N VAL A 36 -0.60 -1.18 4.43
CA VAL A 36 -2.05 -1.08 4.63
C VAL A 36 -2.79 -1.07 3.30
N ALA A 37 -2.37 -0.24 2.34
CA ALA A 37 -3.00 -0.17 1.02
C ALA A 37 -2.97 -1.53 0.29
N ASN A 38 -1.86 -2.26 0.36
CA ASN A 38 -1.76 -3.60 -0.21
C ASN A 38 -2.66 -4.62 0.51
N SER A 39 -2.76 -4.54 1.83
CA SER A 39 -3.63 -5.41 2.62
C SER A 39 -5.11 -5.17 2.29
N ASP A 40 -5.52 -3.90 2.26
CA ASP A 40 -6.89 -3.50 1.93
C ASP A 40 -7.26 -3.90 0.49
N ALA A 41 -6.32 -3.72 -0.45
CA ALA A 41 -6.52 -4.13 -1.84
C ALA A 41 -6.65 -5.64 -1.97
N LYS A 42 -5.84 -6.39 -1.24
CA LYS A 42 -5.93 -7.85 -1.20
C LYS A 42 -7.31 -8.29 -0.70
N GLU A 43 -7.73 -7.80 0.46
CA GLU A 43 -9.01 -8.14 1.05
C GLU A 43 -10.17 -7.76 0.11
N LYS A 44 -10.15 -6.55 -0.45
CA LYS A 44 -11.18 -6.09 -1.36
C LYS A 44 -11.24 -6.88 -2.66
N LEU A 45 -10.08 -7.15 -3.30
CA LEU A 45 -10.01 -7.96 -4.52
C LEU A 45 -10.52 -9.38 -4.29
N THR A 46 -10.10 -10.03 -3.22
CA THR A 46 -10.52 -11.39 -2.91
C THR A 46 -12.00 -11.46 -2.58
N THR A 47 -12.50 -10.58 -1.70
CA THR A 47 -13.92 -10.55 -1.32
C THR A 47 -14.83 -10.30 -2.51
N VAL A 48 -14.48 -9.33 -3.37
CA VAL A 48 -15.29 -9.02 -4.55
C VAL A 48 -15.23 -10.14 -5.58
N SER A 49 -14.05 -10.72 -5.85
CA SER A 49 -13.93 -11.84 -6.80
C SER A 49 -14.66 -13.08 -6.32
N GLU A 50 -14.63 -13.39 -5.03
CA GLU A 50 -15.39 -14.48 -4.42
C GLU A 50 -16.91 -14.25 -4.48
N GLY A 51 -17.34 -13.00 -4.25
CA GLY A 51 -18.75 -12.61 -4.36
C GLY A 51 -19.30 -12.87 -5.77
N TYR A 52 -18.64 -12.35 -6.79
CA TYR A 52 -19.05 -12.59 -8.18
C TYR A 52 -18.84 -14.03 -8.63
N GLY A 53 -17.81 -14.71 -8.12
CA GLY A 53 -17.65 -16.16 -8.33
C GLY A 53 -18.84 -16.95 -7.82
N LYS A 54 -19.33 -16.63 -6.62
CA LYS A 54 -20.56 -17.24 -6.06
C LYS A 54 -21.81 -16.93 -6.88
N ASP A 55 -21.93 -15.72 -7.42
CA ASP A 55 -23.08 -15.37 -8.26
C ASP A 55 -23.10 -16.21 -9.54
N ILE A 56 -21.93 -16.42 -10.17
CA ILE A 56 -21.78 -17.32 -11.31
C ILE A 56 -22.08 -18.76 -10.90
N ASP A 57 -21.51 -19.24 -9.81
CA ASP A 57 -21.72 -20.61 -9.31
C ASP A 57 -23.18 -20.86 -8.94
N ASN A 58 -23.90 -19.87 -8.44
CA ASN A 58 -25.34 -19.96 -8.19
C ASN A 58 -26.13 -20.16 -9.48
N LEU A 59 -25.75 -19.45 -10.56
CA LEU A 59 -26.35 -19.67 -11.87
C LEU A 59 -26.09 -21.08 -12.40
N LEU A 60 -24.83 -21.52 -12.34
CA LEU A 60 -24.43 -22.88 -12.73
C LEU A 60 -25.16 -23.95 -11.89
N SER A 61 -25.31 -23.73 -10.57
CA SER A 61 -26.02 -24.65 -9.69
C SER A 61 -27.48 -24.79 -10.03
N GLN A 62 -28.16 -23.72 -10.49
CA GLN A 62 -29.56 -23.82 -10.94
C GLN A 62 -29.67 -24.76 -12.15
N VAL A 63 -28.73 -24.66 -13.09
CA VAL A 63 -28.67 -25.58 -14.24
C VAL A 63 -28.40 -27.01 -13.81
N GLU A 64 -27.43 -27.23 -12.94
CA GLU A 64 -27.12 -28.57 -12.40
C GLU A 64 -28.36 -29.22 -11.77
N VAL A 65 -29.06 -28.48 -10.91
CA VAL A 65 -30.27 -28.98 -10.25
C VAL A 65 -31.34 -29.32 -11.26
N ALA A 66 -31.60 -28.47 -12.24
CA ALA A 66 -32.63 -28.70 -13.26
C ALA A 66 -32.32 -29.93 -14.12
N VAL A 67 -31.08 -30.04 -14.61
CA VAL A 67 -30.66 -31.13 -15.49
C VAL A 67 -30.61 -32.46 -14.73
N ASN A 68 -30.09 -32.47 -13.49
CA ASN A 68 -30.06 -33.69 -12.65
C ASN A 68 -31.50 -34.15 -12.35
N THR A 69 -32.40 -33.22 -12.00
CA THR A 69 -33.81 -33.57 -11.76
C THR A 69 -34.45 -34.15 -13.01
N LEU A 70 -34.21 -33.51 -14.18
CA LEU A 70 -34.75 -34.04 -15.44
C LEU A 70 -34.15 -35.40 -15.82
N ALA A 71 -32.85 -35.64 -15.54
CA ALA A 71 -32.21 -36.91 -15.76
C ALA A 71 -32.83 -38.03 -14.86
N ASP A 72 -33.09 -37.73 -13.58
CA ASP A 72 -33.74 -38.66 -12.67
C ASP A 72 -35.19 -38.97 -13.11
N VAL A 73 -35.94 -37.94 -13.55
CA VAL A 73 -37.30 -38.16 -14.10
C VAL A 73 -37.23 -39.00 -15.36
N THR A 74 -36.29 -38.72 -16.27
CA THR A 74 -36.10 -39.51 -17.50
C THR A 74 -35.75 -40.97 -17.19
N LYS A 75 -34.84 -41.19 -16.26
CA LYS A 75 -34.47 -42.52 -15.81
C LYS A 75 -35.67 -43.30 -15.24
N ASN A 76 -36.49 -42.66 -14.42
CA ASN A 76 -37.67 -43.26 -13.82
C ASN A 76 -38.79 -43.53 -14.85
N GLN A 77 -38.86 -42.75 -15.96
CA GLN A 77 -39.81 -42.98 -17.03
C GLN A 77 -39.47 -44.24 -17.83
N ILE A 78 -38.20 -44.60 -17.96
CA ILE A 78 -37.75 -45.80 -18.67
C ILE A 78 -37.81 -47.01 -17.71
N GLN A 79 -38.99 -47.62 -17.55
CA GLN A 79 -39.24 -48.69 -16.62
C GLN A 79 -38.77 -50.06 -17.14
N ASP A 80 -38.67 -50.24 -18.44
CA ASP A 80 -38.27 -51.46 -19.13
C ASP A 80 -37.20 -51.17 -20.17
N VAL A 81 -35.95 -51.43 -19.84
CA VAL A 81 -34.77 -51.17 -20.68
C VAL A 81 -34.74 -52.05 -21.91
N ASP A 82 -35.12 -53.34 -21.77
CA ASP A 82 -35.14 -54.26 -22.92
C ASP A 82 -36.18 -53.83 -23.95
N LYS A 83 -37.35 -53.42 -23.48
CA LYS A 83 -38.39 -52.88 -24.34
C LYS A 83 -37.99 -51.54 -24.95
N PHE A 84 -37.26 -50.68 -24.20
CA PHE A 84 -36.72 -49.41 -24.70
C PHE A 84 -35.72 -49.63 -25.86
N LYS A 85 -34.93 -50.68 -25.80
CA LYS A 85 -33.96 -51.05 -26.85
C LYS A 85 -34.59 -51.71 -28.07
N SER A 86 -35.76 -52.35 -27.91
CA SER A 86 -36.36 -53.16 -28.97
C SER A 86 -37.63 -52.59 -29.60
N SER A 87 -38.17 -51.51 -29.06
CA SER A 87 -39.47 -50.94 -29.52
C SER A 87 -39.41 -49.41 -29.65
N SER A 88 -39.41 -48.92 -30.88
CA SER A 88 -39.46 -47.50 -31.18
C SER A 88 -40.70 -46.82 -30.59
N SER A 89 -41.88 -47.50 -30.66
CA SER A 89 -43.12 -47.00 -30.09
C SER A 89 -43.07 -46.82 -28.56
N TYR A 90 -42.27 -47.62 -27.85
CA TYR A 90 -42.03 -47.44 -26.41
C TYR A 90 -41.09 -46.23 -26.14
N VAL A 91 -40.07 -46.05 -26.98
CA VAL A 91 -39.19 -44.87 -26.94
C VAL A 91 -40.00 -43.60 -27.15
N ASP A 92 -40.89 -43.58 -28.20
CA ASP A 92 -41.74 -42.43 -28.48
C ASP A 92 -42.71 -42.12 -27.34
N SER A 93 -43.32 -43.16 -26.74
CA SER A 93 -44.19 -42.97 -25.56
C SER A 93 -43.48 -42.42 -24.36
N CYS A 94 -42.24 -42.87 -24.09
CA CYS A 94 -41.39 -42.31 -23.01
C CYS A 94 -41.03 -40.86 -23.31
N THR A 95 -40.72 -40.55 -24.58
CA THR A 95 -40.33 -39.19 -25.01
C THR A 95 -41.48 -38.21 -24.85
N GLU A 96 -42.68 -38.55 -25.33
CA GLU A 96 -43.88 -37.72 -25.22
C GLU A 96 -44.24 -37.43 -23.75
N ALA A 97 -44.13 -38.44 -22.87
CA ALA A 97 -44.37 -38.23 -21.45
C ALA A 97 -43.40 -37.27 -20.76
N LEU A 98 -42.20 -37.07 -21.33
CA LEU A 98 -41.15 -36.20 -20.79
C LEU A 98 -41.21 -34.76 -21.33
N GLU A 99 -41.86 -34.50 -22.49
CA GLU A 99 -41.84 -33.19 -23.18
C GLU A 99 -42.27 -32.01 -22.27
N THR A 100 -43.41 -32.18 -21.58
CA THR A 100 -43.94 -31.13 -20.71
C THR A 100 -43.02 -30.85 -19.53
N THR A 101 -42.48 -31.90 -18.94
CA THR A 101 -41.57 -31.75 -17.79
C THR A 101 -40.23 -31.11 -18.20
N ALA A 102 -39.68 -31.55 -19.34
CA ALA A 102 -38.47 -30.98 -19.90
C ALA A 102 -38.60 -29.46 -20.18
N LEU A 103 -39.70 -29.08 -20.82
CA LEU A 103 -40.03 -27.68 -21.10
C LEU A 103 -40.18 -26.86 -19.82
N GLN A 104 -40.88 -27.41 -18.80
CA GLN A 104 -41.04 -26.71 -17.53
C GLN A 104 -39.70 -26.54 -16.79
N CYS A 105 -38.88 -27.58 -16.78
CA CYS A 105 -37.52 -27.49 -16.20
C CYS A 105 -36.71 -26.40 -16.88
N ALA A 106 -36.72 -26.35 -18.21
CA ALA A 106 -35.99 -25.36 -18.99
C ALA A 106 -36.53 -23.93 -18.79
N ASN A 107 -37.84 -23.73 -18.76
CA ASN A 107 -38.46 -22.43 -18.52
C ASN A 107 -38.16 -21.88 -17.11
N ASN A 108 -38.02 -22.73 -16.13
CA ASN A 108 -37.70 -22.36 -14.75
C ASN A 108 -36.19 -22.21 -14.51
N THR A 109 -35.35 -22.51 -15.52
CA THR A 109 -33.90 -22.39 -15.39
C THR A 109 -33.43 -21.09 -16.04
N LYS A 110 -32.93 -20.19 -15.22
CA LYS A 110 -32.41 -18.89 -15.70
C LYS A 110 -31.25 -19.10 -16.67
N GLY A 111 -31.35 -18.47 -17.84
CA GLY A 111 -30.30 -18.52 -18.86
C GLY A 111 -30.33 -19.75 -19.76
N ALA A 112 -31.24 -20.70 -19.52
CA ALA A 112 -31.43 -21.82 -20.44
C ALA A 112 -31.78 -21.32 -21.86
N MET A 113 -31.03 -21.79 -22.83
CA MET A 113 -31.22 -21.49 -24.25
C MET A 113 -31.60 -22.71 -25.05
N THR A 114 -31.13 -23.88 -24.64
CA THR A 114 -31.52 -25.18 -25.17
C THR A 114 -31.75 -26.15 -24.05
N TYR A 115 -32.58 -27.17 -24.28
CA TYR A 115 -32.65 -28.36 -23.47
C TYR A 115 -32.83 -29.58 -24.37
N TYR A 116 -32.32 -30.73 -23.92
CA TYR A 116 -32.40 -31.94 -24.70
C TYR A 116 -32.37 -33.19 -23.82
N ILE A 117 -33.05 -34.21 -24.34
CA ILE A 117 -32.95 -35.61 -23.90
C ILE A 117 -32.56 -36.39 -25.14
N ARG A 118 -31.36 -36.99 -25.13
CA ARG A 118 -30.87 -37.70 -26.32
C ARG A 118 -30.54 -39.12 -25.96
N TYR A 119 -31.17 -40.01 -26.72
CA TYR A 119 -31.00 -41.45 -26.45
C TYR A 119 -29.79 -42.02 -27.18
N ASN A 120 -29.38 -43.23 -26.77
CA ASN A 120 -28.22 -43.88 -27.32
C ASN A 120 -28.50 -44.40 -28.75
N PRO A 121 -27.78 -43.89 -29.75
CA PRO A 121 -27.99 -44.24 -31.17
C PRO A 121 -27.61 -45.69 -31.53
N GLU A 122 -27.03 -46.46 -30.57
CA GLU A 122 -26.74 -47.88 -30.81
C GLU A 122 -28.00 -48.76 -30.79
N PHE A 123 -29.07 -48.31 -30.17
CA PHE A 123 -30.32 -49.06 -30.09
C PHE A 123 -31.59 -48.22 -30.26
N THR A 124 -31.45 -46.93 -30.56
CA THR A 124 -32.56 -46.03 -30.95
C THR A 124 -32.24 -45.40 -32.28
N GLU A 125 -33.21 -44.71 -32.91
CA GLU A 125 -32.94 -43.91 -34.10
C GLU A 125 -31.93 -42.78 -33.81
N ALA A 126 -31.12 -42.44 -34.80
CA ALA A 126 -30.04 -41.46 -34.66
C ALA A 126 -30.52 -40.06 -34.23
N THR A 127 -31.81 -39.76 -34.46
CA THR A 127 -32.46 -38.50 -34.06
C THR A 127 -33.39 -38.63 -32.86
N SER A 128 -33.45 -39.83 -32.19
CA SER A 128 -34.38 -40.05 -31.09
C SER A 128 -34.14 -39.13 -29.90
N GLY A 129 -35.24 -38.67 -29.31
CA GLY A 129 -35.27 -37.86 -28.12
C GLY A 129 -35.83 -36.44 -28.32
N ILE A 130 -35.59 -35.58 -27.44
CA ILE A 130 -36.07 -34.18 -27.40
C ILE A 130 -34.90 -33.24 -27.66
N PHE A 131 -35.12 -32.22 -28.52
CA PHE A 131 -34.27 -31.07 -28.64
C PHE A 131 -35.12 -29.82 -28.84
N ALA A 132 -34.96 -28.85 -27.96
CA ALA A 132 -35.65 -27.56 -28.11
C ALA A 132 -34.71 -26.42 -27.85
N SER A 133 -34.90 -25.33 -28.52
CA SER A 133 -34.09 -24.11 -28.43
C SER A 133 -34.93 -22.88 -28.49
N LYS A 134 -34.41 -21.76 -28.01
CA LYS A 134 -34.97 -20.42 -28.19
C LYS A 134 -33.95 -19.46 -28.76
N GLU A 135 -34.42 -18.51 -29.54
CA GLU A 135 -33.57 -17.54 -30.25
C GLU A 135 -32.98 -16.45 -29.33
N SER A 136 -33.67 -16.18 -28.22
CA SER A 136 -33.25 -15.20 -27.21
C SER A 136 -33.79 -15.58 -25.85
N GLU A 137 -33.26 -14.96 -24.77
CA GLU A 137 -33.68 -15.25 -23.41
C GLU A 137 -35.16 -15.12 -23.12
N ASN A 138 -35.83 -14.17 -23.85
CA ASN A 138 -37.24 -13.87 -23.66
C ASN A 138 -38.15 -14.56 -24.69
N ALA A 139 -37.58 -15.37 -25.58
CA ALA A 139 -38.34 -16.12 -26.56
C ALA A 139 -38.84 -17.45 -25.98
N ASP A 140 -39.91 -17.98 -26.54
CA ASP A 140 -40.39 -19.32 -26.22
C ASP A 140 -39.49 -20.39 -26.81
N PHE A 141 -39.41 -21.53 -26.16
CA PHE A 141 -38.72 -22.70 -26.69
C PHE A 141 -39.49 -23.26 -27.86
N LYS A 142 -38.75 -23.56 -28.94
CA LYS A 142 -39.27 -24.25 -30.14
C LYS A 142 -38.64 -25.65 -30.23
N SER A 143 -39.44 -26.66 -30.41
CA SER A 143 -38.94 -28.00 -30.72
C SER A 143 -38.23 -28.00 -32.06
N LEU A 144 -37.06 -28.58 -32.12
CA LEU A 144 -36.24 -28.72 -33.33
C LEU A 144 -35.87 -30.19 -33.53
N THR A 145 -35.53 -30.52 -34.77
CA THR A 145 -35.00 -31.86 -35.06
C THR A 145 -33.67 -32.01 -34.35
N PRO A 146 -33.54 -33.07 -33.53
CA PRO A 146 -32.31 -33.37 -32.86
C PRO A 146 -31.15 -33.67 -33.82
N THR A 147 -29.90 -33.41 -33.38
CA THR A 147 -28.70 -33.79 -34.13
C THR A 147 -28.76 -35.23 -34.62
N ASP A 148 -28.57 -35.48 -35.90
CA ASP A 148 -28.46 -36.81 -36.44
C ASP A 148 -27.07 -37.39 -36.18
N PHE A 149 -26.98 -38.32 -35.23
CA PHE A 149 -25.70 -38.94 -34.87
C PHE A 149 -25.07 -39.77 -35.99
N SER A 150 -25.87 -40.19 -37.01
CA SER A 150 -25.34 -40.95 -38.15
C SER A 150 -24.46 -40.09 -39.08
N SER A 151 -24.54 -38.75 -38.94
CA SER A 151 -23.78 -37.78 -39.74
C SER A 151 -22.38 -37.50 -39.21
N PHE A 152 -22.04 -38.02 -38.01
CA PHE A 152 -20.78 -37.69 -37.34
C PHE A 152 -20.08 -38.93 -36.78
N ASP A 153 -18.76 -38.90 -36.76
CA ASP A 153 -17.95 -39.90 -36.04
C ASP A 153 -18.13 -39.73 -34.50
N LYS A 154 -18.11 -40.83 -33.76
CA LYS A 154 -18.22 -40.79 -32.29
C LYS A 154 -17.09 -40.02 -31.62
N ASP A 155 -15.92 -39.95 -32.28
CA ASP A 155 -14.74 -39.20 -31.82
C ASP A 155 -14.73 -37.74 -32.28
N ASP A 156 -15.72 -37.27 -33.02
CA ASP A 156 -15.93 -35.86 -33.39
C ASP A 156 -16.37 -35.03 -32.18
N ALA A 157 -15.37 -34.60 -31.41
CA ALA A 157 -15.61 -33.84 -30.18
C ALA A 157 -16.27 -32.47 -30.44
N GLU A 158 -16.14 -31.92 -31.66
CA GLU A 158 -16.69 -30.59 -31.99
C GLU A 158 -18.21 -30.66 -32.15
N HIS A 159 -18.72 -31.71 -32.79
CA HIS A 159 -20.15 -31.83 -33.15
C HIS A 159 -20.96 -32.71 -32.18
N VAL A 160 -20.36 -33.79 -31.65
CA VAL A 160 -21.05 -34.75 -30.80
C VAL A 160 -20.36 -35.04 -29.46
N GLY A 161 -19.28 -34.31 -29.15
CA GLY A 161 -18.56 -34.45 -27.89
C GLY A 161 -19.43 -34.19 -26.65
N TRP A 162 -20.42 -33.32 -26.73
CA TRP A 162 -21.39 -33.04 -25.67
C TRP A 162 -22.18 -34.30 -25.26
N TYR A 163 -22.34 -35.29 -26.16
CA TYR A 163 -22.95 -36.58 -25.88
C TYR A 163 -21.93 -37.62 -25.42
N TYR A 164 -20.89 -37.87 -26.23
CA TYR A 164 -19.97 -39.00 -26.00
C TYR A 164 -19.01 -38.77 -24.84
N ILE A 165 -18.61 -37.56 -24.50
CA ILE A 165 -17.69 -37.28 -23.38
C ILE A 165 -18.35 -37.63 -22.03
N PRO A 166 -19.56 -37.15 -21.68
CA PRO A 166 -20.24 -37.52 -20.45
C PRO A 166 -20.54 -39.00 -20.36
N VAL A 167 -21.00 -39.61 -21.48
CA VAL A 167 -21.27 -41.05 -21.57
C VAL A 167 -20.02 -41.87 -21.28
N LYS A 168 -18.89 -41.55 -21.93
CA LYS A 168 -17.60 -42.22 -21.69
C LYS A 168 -17.10 -42.07 -20.27
N ASN A 169 -17.34 -40.92 -19.66
CA ASN A 169 -16.93 -40.64 -18.28
C ASN A 169 -17.87 -41.24 -17.24
N GLY A 170 -19.09 -41.63 -17.64
CA GLY A 170 -20.11 -42.14 -16.75
C GLY A 170 -20.60 -41.18 -15.68
N LYS A 171 -20.39 -39.86 -15.87
CA LYS A 171 -20.72 -38.82 -14.89
C LYS A 171 -21.12 -37.53 -15.54
N ALA A 172 -21.92 -36.73 -14.81
CA ALA A 172 -22.31 -35.39 -15.21
C ALA A 172 -21.06 -34.52 -15.50
N THR A 173 -21.13 -33.77 -16.59
CA THR A 173 -19.98 -33.02 -17.11
C THR A 173 -20.41 -31.63 -17.58
N TRP A 174 -19.69 -30.60 -17.14
CA TRP A 174 -19.72 -29.30 -17.77
C TRP A 174 -18.80 -29.31 -18.99
N MET A 175 -19.35 -28.92 -20.13
CA MET A 175 -18.58 -28.74 -21.35
C MET A 175 -17.95 -27.34 -21.36
N ASP A 176 -16.75 -27.18 -21.94
CA ASP A 176 -16.18 -25.85 -22.17
C ASP A 176 -17.06 -25.06 -23.15
N PRO A 177 -17.04 -23.71 -23.10
CA PRO A 177 -17.84 -22.89 -24.01
C PRO A 177 -17.54 -23.18 -25.47
N TYR A 178 -18.58 -23.41 -26.25
CA TYR A 178 -18.49 -23.67 -27.67
C TYR A 178 -19.56 -22.89 -28.44
N LEU A 179 -19.32 -22.71 -29.75
CA LEU A 179 -20.31 -22.13 -30.65
C LEU A 179 -21.32 -23.21 -31.05
N ASN A 180 -22.57 -23.07 -30.57
CA ASN A 180 -23.63 -23.96 -31.03
C ASN A 180 -24.07 -23.53 -32.44
N SER A 181 -23.78 -24.38 -33.43
CA SER A 181 -24.06 -24.08 -34.85
C SER A 181 -25.57 -24.01 -35.19
N ASN A 182 -26.43 -24.68 -34.42
CA ASN A 182 -27.88 -24.70 -34.66
C ASN A 182 -28.53 -23.34 -34.37
N VAL A 183 -27.99 -22.59 -33.40
CA VAL A 183 -28.56 -21.30 -32.98
C VAL A 183 -27.53 -20.16 -33.07
N ASN A 184 -26.30 -20.43 -33.53
CA ASN A 184 -25.22 -19.49 -33.72
C ASN A 184 -24.94 -18.63 -32.46
N VAL A 185 -24.97 -19.25 -31.26
CA VAL A 185 -24.73 -18.63 -29.98
C VAL A 185 -23.62 -19.38 -29.25
N TYR A 186 -22.71 -18.64 -28.61
CA TYR A 186 -21.74 -19.23 -27.69
C TYR A 186 -22.48 -19.72 -26.43
N MET A 187 -22.36 -21.01 -26.15
CA MET A 187 -23.05 -21.68 -25.06
C MET A 187 -22.09 -22.49 -24.20
N ILE A 188 -22.50 -22.78 -23.00
CA ILE A 188 -21.88 -23.77 -22.13
C ILE A 188 -22.95 -24.78 -21.73
N SER A 189 -22.62 -26.05 -21.76
CA SER A 189 -23.56 -27.15 -21.53
C SER A 189 -23.26 -27.91 -20.25
N TYR A 190 -24.30 -28.23 -19.50
CA TYR A 190 -24.23 -29.25 -18.45
C TYR A 190 -24.98 -30.47 -18.90
N VAL A 191 -24.29 -31.61 -18.90
CA VAL A 191 -24.81 -32.86 -19.46
C VAL A 191 -24.67 -33.97 -18.46
N VAL A 192 -25.76 -34.71 -18.25
CA VAL A 192 -25.87 -35.83 -17.33
C VAL A 192 -26.16 -37.11 -18.13
N PRO A 193 -25.29 -38.14 -18.08
CA PRO A 193 -25.59 -39.41 -18.72
C PRO A 193 -26.67 -40.17 -17.94
N ILE A 194 -27.66 -40.74 -18.64
CA ILE A 194 -28.68 -41.59 -18.09
C ILE A 194 -28.11 -43.02 -18.02
N MET A 195 -27.68 -43.39 -16.84
CA MET A 195 -27.11 -44.75 -16.60
C MET A 195 -28.14 -45.63 -15.96
N ILE A 196 -28.47 -46.78 -16.58
CA ILE A 196 -29.32 -47.84 -16.03
C ILE A 196 -28.52 -49.16 -16.13
N ASP A 197 -28.42 -49.89 -15.05
CA ASP A 197 -27.66 -51.15 -14.97
C ASP A 197 -26.23 -51.06 -15.55
N ASN A 198 -25.57 -49.95 -15.32
CA ASN A 198 -24.22 -49.63 -15.79
C ASN A 198 -24.10 -49.41 -17.30
N GLU A 199 -25.22 -49.26 -18.00
CA GLU A 199 -25.29 -48.95 -19.44
C GLU A 199 -25.83 -47.56 -19.69
N ALA A 200 -25.24 -46.83 -20.65
CA ALA A 200 -25.68 -45.50 -21.03
C ALA A 200 -26.89 -45.56 -21.96
N ILE A 201 -28.06 -45.22 -21.46
CA ILE A 201 -29.31 -45.16 -22.23
C ILE A 201 -29.43 -43.88 -23.04
N GLY A 202 -28.75 -42.82 -22.59
CA GLY A 202 -28.75 -41.54 -23.23
C GLY A 202 -28.14 -40.46 -22.37
N VAL A 203 -28.44 -39.22 -22.69
CA VAL A 203 -28.05 -38.05 -21.92
C VAL A 203 -29.20 -37.06 -21.77
N VAL A 204 -29.19 -36.31 -20.69
CA VAL A 204 -29.99 -35.08 -20.51
C VAL A 204 -29.04 -33.91 -20.43
N GLY A 205 -29.34 -32.86 -21.13
CA GLY A 205 -28.50 -31.66 -21.08
C GLY A 205 -29.29 -30.36 -21.21
N MET A 206 -28.65 -29.29 -20.80
CA MET A 206 -29.14 -27.94 -20.94
C MET A 206 -27.97 -27.01 -21.24
N ASP A 207 -28.16 -26.15 -22.21
CA ASP A 207 -27.17 -25.15 -22.58
C ASP A 207 -27.63 -23.78 -22.11
N ILE A 208 -26.69 -23.01 -21.55
CA ILE A 208 -26.93 -21.63 -21.17
C ILE A 208 -26.08 -20.71 -22.03
N ASN A 209 -26.61 -19.52 -22.28
CA ASN A 209 -25.90 -18.50 -23.05
C ASN A 209 -24.66 -18.04 -22.27
N PHE A 210 -23.47 -18.26 -22.83
CA PHE A 210 -22.21 -17.82 -22.24
C PHE A 210 -22.17 -16.31 -21.98
N ASN A 211 -22.88 -15.51 -22.77
CA ASN A 211 -22.95 -14.06 -22.55
C ASN A 211 -23.53 -13.68 -21.18
N GLN A 212 -24.32 -14.53 -20.53
CA GLN A 212 -24.79 -14.27 -19.15
C GLN A 212 -23.65 -14.32 -18.15
N LEU A 213 -22.77 -15.32 -18.27
CA LEU A 213 -21.58 -15.41 -17.43
C LEU A 213 -20.64 -14.23 -17.71
N LYS A 214 -20.46 -13.91 -18.98
CA LYS A 214 -19.68 -12.73 -19.40
C LYS A 214 -20.23 -11.45 -18.81
N GLN A 215 -21.55 -11.22 -18.85
CA GLN A 215 -22.18 -10.04 -18.25
C GLN A 215 -21.99 -9.97 -16.73
N LEU A 216 -22.02 -11.11 -16.04
CA LEU A 216 -21.71 -11.15 -14.60
C LEU A 216 -20.24 -10.77 -14.35
N ALA A 217 -19.32 -11.29 -15.15
CA ALA A 217 -17.91 -10.93 -15.07
C ALA A 217 -17.69 -9.44 -15.41
N ASP A 218 -18.34 -8.91 -16.47
CA ASP A 218 -18.23 -7.51 -16.87
C ASP A 218 -18.79 -6.52 -15.83
N LYS A 219 -19.76 -6.95 -15.01
CA LYS A 219 -20.29 -6.18 -13.87
C LYS A 219 -19.37 -6.21 -12.66
N ALA A 220 -18.46 -7.16 -12.59
CA ALA A 220 -17.54 -7.30 -11.49
C ALA A 220 -16.49 -6.17 -11.52
N LYS A 221 -16.66 -5.22 -10.63
CA LYS A 221 -15.76 -4.07 -10.47
C LYS A 221 -15.19 -4.01 -9.07
N CYS A 222 -13.89 -3.80 -9.01
CA CYS A 222 -13.17 -3.52 -7.78
C CYS A 222 -12.23 -2.35 -8.06
N PHE A 223 -12.38 -1.24 -7.34
CA PHE A 223 -11.77 0.04 -7.67
C PHE A 223 -12.30 0.63 -9.01
N ASP A 224 -11.76 1.75 -9.46
CA ASP A 224 -12.20 2.42 -10.69
C ASP A 224 -11.67 1.73 -11.96
N SER A 225 -10.40 1.28 -11.93
CA SER A 225 -9.75 0.58 -13.04
C SER A 225 -9.99 -0.93 -13.06
N GLY A 226 -10.58 -1.47 -11.99
CA GLY A 226 -10.77 -2.90 -11.82
C GLY A 226 -11.77 -3.48 -12.82
N TYR A 227 -11.44 -4.66 -13.32
CA TYR A 227 -12.28 -5.44 -14.23
C TYR A 227 -12.07 -6.93 -13.98
N ALA A 228 -13.05 -7.74 -14.37
CA ALA A 228 -12.91 -9.18 -14.35
C ALA A 228 -12.89 -9.78 -15.77
N PHE A 229 -12.34 -10.98 -15.86
CA PHE A 229 -12.33 -11.77 -17.08
C PHE A 229 -12.45 -13.26 -16.76
N LEU A 230 -12.86 -14.04 -17.76
CA LEU A 230 -13.09 -15.48 -17.64
C LEU A 230 -12.04 -16.26 -18.41
N VAL A 231 -11.62 -17.37 -17.82
CA VAL A 231 -10.64 -18.31 -18.38
C VAL A 231 -11.20 -19.73 -18.26
N ASP A 232 -10.98 -20.56 -19.28
CA ASP A 232 -11.42 -21.95 -19.26
C ASP A 232 -10.53 -22.84 -18.37
N SER A 233 -10.91 -24.11 -18.27
CA SER A 233 -10.19 -25.12 -17.49
C SER A 233 -8.75 -25.37 -18.00
N THR A 234 -8.45 -25.01 -19.25
CA THR A 234 -7.15 -25.14 -19.92
C THR A 234 -6.30 -23.88 -19.91
N ASN A 235 -6.73 -22.82 -19.23
CA ASN A 235 -6.09 -21.50 -19.17
C ASN A 235 -6.20 -20.65 -20.46
N LYS A 236 -7.17 -20.91 -21.32
CA LYS A 236 -7.48 -20.02 -22.44
C LYS A 236 -8.47 -18.94 -22.04
N VAL A 237 -8.24 -17.74 -22.51
CA VAL A 237 -9.11 -16.59 -22.26
C VAL A 237 -10.45 -16.81 -22.95
N LEU A 238 -11.53 -16.79 -22.18
CA LEU A 238 -12.91 -16.87 -22.68
C LEU A 238 -13.51 -15.49 -22.94
N SER A 239 -13.21 -14.54 -22.04
CA SER A 239 -13.65 -13.15 -22.16
C SER A 239 -12.64 -12.25 -21.49
N HIS A 240 -12.14 -11.23 -22.17
CA HIS A 240 -11.25 -10.19 -21.65
C HIS A 240 -11.39 -8.93 -22.46
N LYS A 241 -11.24 -7.76 -21.86
CA LYS A 241 -11.42 -6.47 -22.57
C LYS A 241 -10.36 -6.22 -23.66
N ASP A 242 -9.12 -6.66 -23.46
CA ASP A 242 -7.97 -6.35 -24.34
C ASP A 242 -7.32 -7.61 -24.95
N ILE A 243 -7.57 -8.80 -24.42
CA ILE A 243 -6.97 -10.06 -24.89
C ILE A 243 -8.00 -10.82 -25.72
N LYS A 244 -7.57 -11.29 -26.91
CA LYS A 244 -8.43 -12.03 -27.82
C LYS A 244 -8.89 -13.35 -27.19
N GLN A 245 -10.17 -13.69 -27.32
CA GLN A 245 -10.74 -14.99 -26.94
C GLN A 245 -9.94 -16.15 -27.56
N GLY A 246 -9.75 -17.22 -26.79
CA GLY A 246 -8.95 -18.38 -27.18
C GLY A 246 -7.44 -18.23 -26.99
N THR A 247 -6.96 -17.04 -26.56
CA THR A 247 -5.55 -16.84 -26.25
C THR A 247 -5.15 -17.61 -24.98
N ASP A 248 -4.10 -18.40 -25.06
CA ASP A 248 -3.52 -19.08 -23.90
C ASP A 248 -2.82 -18.06 -22.99
N LEU A 249 -3.19 -18.01 -21.72
CA LEU A 249 -2.56 -17.12 -20.73
C LEU A 249 -1.07 -17.35 -20.58
N GLN A 250 -0.57 -18.55 -20.86
CA GLN A 250 0.86 -18.85 -20.84
C GLN A 250 1.65 -17.97 -21.84
N LYS A 251 1.02 -17.58 -22.96
CA LYS A 251 1.62 -16.69 -23.95
C LYS A 251 1.55 -15.21 -23.57
N VAL A 252 0.68 -14.87 -22.61
CA VAL A 252 0.52 -13.52 -22.08
C VAL A 252 1.52 -13.28 -20.96
N ASP A 253 1.50 -14.15 -19.94
CA ASP A 253 2.37 -14.13 -18.78
C ASP A 253 2.35 -15.51 -18.11
N GLY A 254 3.51 -16.19 -18.04
CA GLY A 254 3.58 -17.56 -17.50
C GLY A 254 3.35 -17.65 -16.00
N GLU A 255 3.69 -16.60 -15.25
CA GLU A 255 3.42 -16.57 -13.81
C GLU A 255 1.95 -16.32 -13.52
N LEU A 256 1.31 -15.43 -14.29
CA LEU A 256 -0.13 -15.23 -14.25
C LEU A 256 -0.87 -16.54 -14.57
N ALA A 257 -0.47 -17.21 -15.65
CA ALA A 257 -1.09 -18.49 -16.06
C ALA A 257 -1.00 -19.54 -14.94
N SER A 258 0.18 -19.66 -14.31
CA SER A 258 0.38 -20.60 -13.20
C SER A 258 -0.46 -20.25 -11.98
N PHE A 259 -0.57 -18.96 -11.65
CA PHE A 259 -1.40 -18.47 -10.57
C PHE A 259 -2.89 -18.73 -10.81
N VAL A 260 -3.39 -18.39 -12.00
CA VAL A 260 -4.78 -18.61 -12.40
C VAL A 260 -5.11 -20.10 -12.41
N LYS A 261 -4.21 -20.95 -12.93
CA LYS A 261 -4.37 -22.42 -12.92
C LYS A 261 -4.49 -22.97 -11.50
N ALA A 262 -3.70 -22.45 -10.57
CA ALA A 262 -3.76 -22.87 -9.16
C ALA A 262 -5.10 -22.49 -8.51
N GLY A 263 -5.73 -21.40 -8.91
CA GLY A 263 -7.06 -20.95 -8.48
C GLY A 263 -7.21 -20.83 -6.97
N ARG A 264 -6.16 -20.38 -6.27
CA ARG A 264 -6.15 -20.30 -4.80
C ARG A 264 -6.97 -19.14 -4.31
N MET A 265 -8.04 -19.45 -3.59
CA MET A 265 -8.89 -18.43 -2.97
C MET A 265 -8.07 -17.62 -1.93
N GLY A 266 -8.34 -16.32 -1.86
CA GLY A 266 -7.69 -15.45 -0.89
C GLY A 266 -6.25 -15.03 -1.21
N GLU A 267 -5.68 -15.49 -2.31
CA GLU A 267 -4.35 -15.07 -2.78
C GLU A 267 -4.45 -13.98 -3.85
N ILE A 268 -3.43 -13.13 -3.92
CA ILE A 268 -3.25 -12.16 -5.00
C ILE A 268 -1.88 -12.37 -5.66
N LYS A 269 -1.80 -12.05 -6.94
CA LYS A 269 -0.55 -12.03 -7.71
C LYS A 269 -0.39 -10.67 -8.37
N GLU A 270 0.83 -10.18 -8.40
CA GLU A 270 1.21 -9.03 -9.22
C GLU A 270 1.80 -9.52 -10.54
N TYR A 271 1.43 -8.87 -11.64
CA TYR A 271 1.96 -9.13 -12.96
C TYR A 271 2.01 -7.85 -13.79
N THR A 272 2.76 -7.86 -14.88
CA THR A 272 2.87 -6.72 -15.79
C THR A 272 2.28 -7.09 -17.15
N TYR A 273 1.32 -6.30 -17.61
CA TYR A 273 0.73 -6.45 -18.93
C TYR A 273 0.60 -5.08 -19.60
N ASP A 274 1.03 -4.99 -20.85
CA ASP A 274 1.03 -3.75 -21.65
C ASP A 274 1.68 -2.57 -20.90
N GLY A 275 2.87 -2.81 -20.32
CA GLY A 275 3.62 -1.81 -19.57
C GLY A 275 3.00 -1.36 -18.25
N SER A 276 1.87 -1.92 -17.85
CA SER A 276 1.15 -1.58 -16.61
C SER A 276 1.24 -2.72 -15.60
N ARG A 277 1.66 -2.39 -14.37
CA ARG A 277 1.64 -3.34 -13.25
C ARG A 277 0.22 -3.47 -12.72
N LYS A 278 -0.23 -4.70 -12.54
CA LYS A 278 -1.58 -5.05 -12.09
C LYS A 278 -1.52 -6.05 -10.94
N MET A 279 -2.52 -5.99 -10.07
CA MET A 279 -2.78 -6.99 -9.04
C MET A 279 -3.99 -7.80 -9.47
N VAL A 280 -3.92 -9.13 -9.30
CA VAL A 280 -5.02 -10.04 -9.65
C VAL A 280 -5.37 -10.97 -8.51
N SER A 281 -6.66 -11.31 -8.45
CA SER A 281 -7.22 -12.43 -7.69
C SER A 281 -7.90 -13.39 -8.67
N ALA A 282 -7.85 -14.69 -8.39
CA ALA A 282 -8.48 -15.71 -9.21
C ALA A 282 -9.34 -16.64 -8.36
N VAL A 283 -10.55 -16.90 -8.81
CA VAL A 283 -11.51 -17.79 -8.16
C VAL A 283 -11.89 -18.93 -9.12
N SER A 284 -11.79 -20.15 -8.62
CA SER A 284 -12.26 -21.33 -9.35
C SER A 284 -13.79 -21.43 -9.29
N LEU A 285 -14.42 -21.62 -10.44
CA LEU A 285 -15.85 -21.87 -10.56
C LEU A 285 -16.12 -23.38 -10.58
N LYS A 286 -17.36 -23.76 -10.25
CA LYS A 286 -17.80 -25.17 -10.17
C LYS A 286 -17.56 -25.96 -11.47
N ASN A 287 -17.68 -25.31 -12.61
CA ASN A 287 -17.49 -25.91 -13.93
C ASN A 287 -16.01 -25.98 -14.38
N GLY A 288 -15.06 -25.65 -13.51
CA GLY A 288 -13.63 -25.65 -13.83
C GLY A 288 -13.09 -24.36 -14.43
N MET A 289 -13.96 -23.44 -14.89
CA MET A 289 -13.55 -22.11 -15.32
C MET A 289 -12.96 -21.32 -14.15
N LYS A 290 -12.29 -20.20 -14.46
CA LYS A 290 -11.76 -19.25 -13.48
C LYS A 290 -12.32 -17.87 -13.75
N LEU A 291 -12.77 -17.20 -12.71
CA LEU A 291 -13.03 -15.77 -12.70
C LEU A 291 -11.75 -15.08 -12.18
N VAL A 292 -11.16 -14.21 -13.00
CA VAL A 292 -9.95 -13.47 -12.66
C VAL A 292 -10.31 -12.00 -12.58
N MET A 293 -10.03 -11.38 -11.45
CA MET A 293 -10.22 -9.94 -11.26
C MET A 293 -8.88 -9.23 -11.22
N ALA A 294 -8.75 -8.15 -11.98
CA ALA A 294 -7.51 -7.37 -12.11
C ALA A 294 -7.75 -5.90 -11.78
N VAL A 295 -6.76 -5.26 -11.14
CA VAL A 295 -6.73 -3.82 -10.85
C VAL A 295 -5.34 -3.25 -11.11
N LEU A 296 -5.25 -1.97 -11.48
CA LEU A 296 -3.95 -1.30 -11.63
C LEU A 296 -3.30 -1.06 -10.26
N ASP A 297 -2.04 -1.50 -10.10
CA ASP A 297 -1.23 -1.25 -8.89
C ASP A 297 -1.13 0.26 -8.59
N LYS A 298 -1.00 1.09 -9.62
CA LYS A 298 -0.96 2.55 -9.48
C LYS A 298 -2.21 3.10 -8.77
N GLU A 299 -3.38 2.55 -9.00
CA GLU A 299 -4.61 2.97 -8.35
C GLU A 299 -4.61 2.55 -6.87
N VAL A 300 -4.25 1.31 -6.60
CA VAL A 300 -4.11 0.80 -5.23
C VAL A 300 -3.15 1.67 -4.42
N GLN A 301 -2.03 2.08 -5.03
CA GLN A 301 -1.01 2.91 -4.38
C GLN A 301 -1.32 4.42 -4.40
N SER A 302 -2.41 4.86 -5.02
CA SER A 302 -2.72 6.30 -5.19
C SER A 302 -2.83 7.05 -3.87
N ASN A 303 -3.49 6.47 -2.88
CA ASN A 303 -3.61 7.05 -1.54
C ASN A 303 -2.26 7.12 -0.82
N SER A 304 -1.42 6.07 -0.93
CA SER A 304 -0.07 6.06 -0.35
C SER A 304 0.83 7.11 -1.00
N THR A 305 0.70 7.30 -2.31
CA THR A 305 1.43 8.34 -3.04
C THR A 305 0.99 9.74 -2.62
N ARG A 306 -0.30 9.98 -2.44
CA ARG A 306 -0.83 11.25 -1.92
C ARG A 306 -0.33 11.55 -0.51
N LEU A 307 -0.35 10.55 0.37
CA LEU A 307 0.20 10.67 1.72
C LEU A 307 1.70 10.98 1.69
N MET A 308 2.47 10.35 0.79
CA MET A 308 3.89 10.65 0.60
C MET A 308 4.12 12.14 0.26
N TYR A 309 3.37 12.70 -0.68
CA TYR A 309 3.48 14.13 -1.00
C TYR A 309 3.11 15.03 0.18
N MET A 310 2.04 14.71 0.91
CA MET A 310 1.68 15.47 2.13
C MET A 310 2.77 15.41 3.18
N MET A 311 3.42 14.25 3.37
CA MET A 311 4.53 14.09 4.30
C MET A 311 5.77 14.90 3.87
N ILE A 312 6.11 14.92 2.58
CA ILE A 312 7.20 15.76 2.05
C ILE A 312 6.95 17.23 2.35
N ILE A 313 5.72 17.72 2.14
CA ILE A 313 5.34 19.10 2.46
C ILE A 313 5.45 19.35 3.96
N ALA A 314 4.96 18.43 4.80
CA ALA A 314 5.06 18.57 6.26
C ALA A 314 6.52 18.57 6.76
N ILE A 315 7.39 17.75 6.18
CA ILE A 315 8.84 17.74 6.48
C ILE A 315 9.47 19.08 6.10
N ALA A 316 9.18 19.60 4.90
CA ALA A 316 9.68 20.90 4.47
C ALA A 316 9.22 22.04 5.39
N ALA A 317 7.94 22.01 5.80
CA ALA A 317 7.39 22.98 6.75
C ALA A 317 8.05 22.89 8.13
N ALA A 318 8.29 21.68 8.63
CA ALA A 318 8.97 21.45 9.91
C ALA A 318 10.42 21.95 9.90
N ILE A 319 11.16 21.72 8.80
CA ILE A 319 12.52 22.23 8.63
C ILE A 319 12.54 23.76 8.59
N LEU A 320 11.61 24.36 7.85
CA LEU A 320 11.47 25.81 7.78
C LEU A 320 11.15 26.41 9.14
N TYR A 321 10.20 25.81 9.86
CA TYR A 321 9.86 26.20 11.24
C TYR A 321 11.07 26.10 12.17
N ALA A 322 11.81 24.99 12.13
CA ALA A 322 13.02 24.79 12.93
C ALA A 322 14.12 25.83 12.58
N ALA A 323 14.26 26.19 11.31
CA ALA A 323 15.20 27.24 10.88
C ALA A 323 14.80 28.62 11.40
N ILE A 324 13.52 28.98 11.31
CA ILE A 324 12.99 30.26 11.80
C ILE A 324 13.13 30.35 13.33
N THR A 325 12.64 29.35 14.06
CA THR A 325 12.73 29.33 15.53
C THR A 325 14.17 29.29 16.00
N GLY A 326 15.04 28.51 15.36
CA GLY A 326 16.47 28.46 15.64
C GLY A 326 17.18 29.80 15.41
N PHE A 327 16.80 30.53 14.36
CA PHE A 327 17.33 31.85 14.11
C PHE A 327 16.96 32.88 15.20
N PHE A 328 15.69 32.92 15.59
CA PHE A 328 15.21 33.79 16.67
C PHE A 328 15.80 33.40 18.02
N PHE A 329 15.78 32.14 18.38
CA PHE A 329 16.31 31.64 19.64
C PHE A 329 17.82 31.88 19.77
N SER A 330 18.58 31.61 18.69
CA SER A 330 20.00 31.90 18.61
C SER A 330 20.30 33.39 18.78
N GLY A 331 19.43 34.26 18.25
CA GLY A 331 19.54 35.70 18.43
C GLY A 331 19.26 36.16 19.88
N SER A 332 18.27 35.55 20.51
CA SER A 332 17.85 35.88 21.88
C SER A 332 18.86 35.43 22.94
N MET A 333 19.46 34.24 22.80
CA MET A 333 20.39 33.68 23.81
C MET A 333 21.87 34.01 23.56
N ILE A 334 22.31 33.91 22.30
CA ILE A 334 23.75 34.01 22.01
C ILE A 334 24.26 35.45 21.99
N ARG A 335 23.46 36.44 21.58
CA ARG A 335 23.86 37.83 21.62
C ARG A 335 24.16 38.32 23.03
N PRO A 336 23.28 38.13 24.01
CA PRO A 336 23.54 38.49 25.41
C PRO A 336 24.81 37.84 25.98
N ILE A 337 25.03 36.56 25.71
CA ILE A 337 26.25 35.85 26.16
C ILE A 337 27.51 36.47 25.55
N LYS A 338 27.47 36.79 24.24
CA LYS A 338 28.59 37.41 23.56
C LYS A 338 28.86 38.85 24.09
N ASP A 339 27.81 39.60 24.36
CA ASP A 339 27.94 40.92 24.97
C ASP A 339 28.50 40.85 26.39
N LEU A 340 28.12 39.81 27.18
CA LEU A 340 28.68 39.56 28.50
C LEU A 340 30.16 39.17 28.43
N THR A 341 30.54 38.31 27.46
CA THR A 341 31.96 37.99 27.23
C THR A 341 32.78 39.21 26.94
N GLY A 342 32.28 40.13 26.10
CA GLY A 342 32.95 41.40 25.83
C GLY A 342 33.13 42.25 27.09
N ILE A 343 32.14 42.29 27.99
CA ILE A 343 32.25 43.00 29.26
C ILE A 343 33.31 42.39 30.16
N ILE A 344 33.44 41.05 30.17
CA ILE A 344 34.49 40.35 30.92
C ILE A 344 35.86 40.63 30.32
N GLU A 345 36.01 40.63 29.00
CA GLU A 345 37.28 41.00 28.33
C GLU A 345 37.71 42.45 28.62
N ASP A 346 36.77 43.41 28.59
CA ASP A 346 37.03 44.78 28.98
C ASP A 346 37.45 44.88 30.45
N THR A 347 36.85 44.09 31.34
CA THR A 347 37.20 44.03 32.74
C THR A 347 38.63 43.47 32.94
N ALA A 348 39.01 42.46 32.17
CA ALA A 348 40.36 41.88 32.22
C ALA A 348 41.45 42.90 31.78
N LYS A 349 41.07 43.87 30.94
CA LYS A 349 41.95 45.00 30.57
C LYS A 349 41.89 46.18 31.53
N LEU A 350 41.28 46.00 32.71
CA LEU A 350 41.06 47.04 33.72
C LEU A 350 40.20 48.22 33.23
N SER A 351 39.42 47.99 32.15
CA SER A 351 38.47 48.99 31.65
C SER A 351 37.12 48.81 32.35
N PHE A 352 36.78 49.72 33.24
CA PHE A 352 35.57 49.70 34.04
C PHE A 352 34.49 50.65 33.54
N VAL A 353 34.54 51.05 32.26
CA VAL A 353 33.57 51.98 31.64
C VAL A 353 32.17 51.34 31.67
N LYS A 354 31.17 52.10 32.13
CA LYS A 354 29.77 51.65 32.05
C LYS A 354 29.34 51.58 30.59
N SER A 355 28.79 50.45 30.16
CA SER A 355 28.25 50.29 28.81
C SER A 355 26.73 50.13 28.89
N ALA A 356 26.00 50.77 27.96
CA ALA A 356 24.53 50.60 27.81
C ALA A 356 24.12 49.14 27.60
N LYS A 357 25.01 48.34 27.00
CA LYS A 357 24.80 46.90 26.83
C LYS A 357 24.79 46.16 28.17
N GLY A 358 25.72 46.52 29.09
CA GLY A 358 25.79 45.95 30.41
C GLY A 358 24.55 46.24 31.24
N GLU A 359 24.02 47.45 31.17
CA GLU A 359 22.79 47.81 31.90
C GLU A 359 21.57 47.04 31.39
N LYS A 360 21.47 46.79 30.08
CA LYS A 360 20.40 45.97 29.48
C LYS A 360 20.49 44.50 29.96
N LEU A 361 21.70 43.95 30.00
CA LEU A 361 21.91 42.57 30.43
C LEU A 361 21.53 42.37 31.90
N VAL A 362 21.89 43.29 32.79
CA VAL A 362 21.58 43.23 34.22
C VAL A 362 20.05 43.19 34.50
N ARG A 363 19.24 43.82 33.62
CA ARG A 363 17.78 43.81 33.73
C ARG A 363 17.12 42.52 33.26
N MET A 364 17.86 41.63 32.62
CA MET A 364 17.29 40.30 32.21
C MET A 364 16.98 39.46 33.43
N LYS A 365 15.85 38.73 33.36
CA LYS A 365 15.36 37.91 34.47
C LYS A 365 15.78 36.43 34.37
N ASP A 366 16.54 36.09 33.33
CA ASP A 366 17.04 34.76 33.05
C ASP A 366 18.46 34.53 33.66
N GLU A 367 19.06 33.41 33.35
CA GLU A 367 20.41 33.02 33.78
C GLU A 367 21.48 34.02 33.26
N THR A 368 21.28 34.54 32.09
CA THR A 368 22.17 35.55 31.50
C THR A 368 22.16 36.83 32.35
N GLY A 369 20.97 37.24 32.79
CA GLY A 369 20.82 38.36 33.70
C GLY A 369 21.47 38.11 35.08
N ALA A 370 21.35 36.90 35.59
CA ALA A 370 22.05 36.50 36.84
C ALA A 370 23.57 36.58 36.68
N MET A 371 24.12 36.08 35.57
CA MET A 371 25.55 36.19 35.24
C MET A 371 25.98 37.65 35.10
N ALA A 372 25.17 38.49 34.43
CA ALA A 372 25.49 39.90 34.27
C ALA A 372 25.55 40.65 35.62
N ARG A 373 24.64 40.38 36.53
CA ARG A 373 24.66 40.92 37.91
C ARG A 373 25.90 40.49 38.66
N ALA A 374 26.28 39.23 38.59
CA ALA A 374 27.50 38.71 39.23
C ALA A 374 28.78 39.38 38.68
N VAL A 375 28.86 39.53 37.33
CA VAL A 375 29.96 40.23 36.68
C VAL A 375 29.98 41.71 37.09
N GLN A 376 28.84 42.39 37.17
CA GLN A 376 28.75 43.78 37.60
C GLN A 376 29.25 43.93 39.07
N GLN A 377 28.89 43.02 39.96
CA GLN A 377 29.36 43.00 41.35
C GLN A 377 30.89 42.80 41.43
N MET A 378 31.41 41.86 40.66
CA MET A 378 32.85 41.66 40.52
C MET A 378 33.58 42.93 40.05
N ARG A 379 33.06 43.57 38.95
CA ARG A 379 33.62 44.83 38.45
C ARG A 379 33.60 45.94 39.50
N SER A 380 32.53 46.03 40.31
CA SER A 380 32.44 47.03 41.37
C SER A 380 33.51 46.78 42.41
N LYS A 381 33.73 45.54 42.83
CA LYS A 381 34.80 45.19 43.81
C LYS A 381 36.20 45.40 43.26
N LEU A 382 36.43 45.06 41.97
CA LEU A 382 37.71 45.33 41.32
C LEU A 382 37.99 46.85 41.20
N ARG A 383 36.98 47.66 40.88
CA ARG A 383 37.09 49.13 40.82
C ARG A 383 37.45 49.70 42.21
N GLU A 384 36.78 49.24 43.28
CA GLU A 384 37.06 49.62 44.65
C GLU A 384 38.51 49.27 45.02
N MET A 385 39.00 48.08 44.67
CA MET A 385 40.35 47.62 44.91
C MET A 385 41.40 48.50 44.16
N VAL A 386 41.13 48.81 42.88
CA VAL A 386 42.04 49.67 42.11
C VAL A 386 42.09 51.08 42.71
N ALA A 387 40.95 51.64 43.14
CA ALA A 387 40.91 52.96 43.79
C ALA A 387 41.69 52.94 45.13
N LEU A 388 41.59 51.86 45.90
CA LEU A 388 42.41 51.72 47.16
C LEU A 388 43.91 51.60 46.87
N ILE A 389 44.29 50.93 45.77
CA ILE A 389 45.72 50.83 45.37
C ILE A 389 46.21 52.22 44.91
N ASP A 390 45.42 52.95 44.15
CA ASP A 390 45.73 54.31 43.67
C ASP A 390 45.91 55.22 44.90
N GLN A 391 44.97 55.22 45.84
CA GLN A 391 45.06 55.99 47.10
C GLN A 391 46.28 55.61 47.94
N ALA A 392 46.61 54.31 48.01
CA ALA A 392 47.80 53.83 48.71
C ALA A 392 49.08 54.30 48.01
N GLY A 393 49.05 54.28 46.66
CA GLY A 393 50.16 54.84 45.85
C GLY A 393 50.41 56.36 46.08
N ILE A 394 49.32 57.14 46.12
CA ILE A 394 49.39 58.60 46.45
C ILE A 394 49.99 58.81 47.85
N LYS A 395 49.47 58.08 48.90
CA LYS A 395 50.01 58.16 50.25
C LYS A 395 51.46 57.72 50.30
N MET A 396 51.86 56.74 49.52
CA MET A 396 53.25 56.31 49.47
C MET A 396 54.14 57.35 48.84
N GLY A 397 53.62 58.06 47.80
CA GLY A 397 54.28 59.25 47.19
C GLY A 397 54.47 60.38 48.19
N ASP A 398 53.41 60.74 48.95
CA ASP A 398 53.47 61.71 50.03
C ASP A 398 54.49 61.35 51.05
N ASN A 399 54.45 60.06 51.54
CA ASN A 399 55.45 59.58 52.55
C ASN A 399 56.90 59.62 52.01
N VAL A 400 57.12 59.34 50.71
CA VAL A 400 58.44 59.42 50.10
C VAL A 400 58.87 60.93 50.00
N THR A 401 57.97 61.83 49.75
CA THR A 401 58.22 63.26 49.73
C THR A 401 58.61 63.75 51.14
N ASP A 402 57.82 63.37 52.18
CA ASP A 402 58.12 63.69 53.60
C ASP A 402 59.45 63.10 54.02
N LEU A 403 59.74 61.85 53.63
CA LEU A 403 61.02 61.22 53.92
C LEU A 403 62.20 61.96 53.29
N THR A 404 62.02 62.47 52.06
CA THR A 404 63.02 63.26 51.33
C THR A 404 63.29 64.55 52.03
N VAL A 405 62.25 65.28 52.51
CA VAL A 405 62.40 66.47 53.36
C VAL A 405 63.13 66.17 54.64
N ASN A 406 62.71 65.10 55.40
CA ASN A 406 63.38 64.74 56.64
C ASN A 406 64.83 64.29 56.39
N MET A 407 65.15 63.64 55.27
CA MET A 407 66.52 63.32 54.87
C MET A 407 67.36 64.54 54.61
N SER A 408 66.76 65.58 54.04
CA SER A 408 67.40 66.93 53.78
C SER A 408 67.72 67.57 55.15
N GLU A 409 66.70 67.58 56.03
CA GLU A 409 66.92 68.12 57.40
C GLU A 409 68.00 67.39 58.16
N VAL A 410 67.97 66.01 58.11
CA VAL A 410 69.03 65.21 58.73
C VAL A 410 70.40 65.48 58.13
N ASN A 411 70.47 65.70 56.78
CA ASN A 411 71.73 66.09 56.12
C ASN A 411 72.26 67.45 56.60
N ASP A 412 71.32 68.39 56.74
CA ASP A 412 71.63 69.77 57.21
C ASP A 412 72.11 69.70 58.69
N ILE A 413 71.44 68.86 59.50
CA ILE A 413 71.90 68.65 60.89
C ILE A 413 73.31 67.96 60.94
N CYS A 414 73.51 66.96 60.06
CA CYS A 414 74.81 66.31 59.95
C CYS A 414 75.88 67.29 59.50
N ASN A 415 75.60 68.13 58.54
CA ASN A 415 76.54 69.16 58.11
C ASN A 415 76.84 70.18 59.21
N ASN A 416 75.81 70.66 59.94
CA ASN A 416 75.99 71.53 61.08
C ASN A 416 76.81 70.86 62.24
N ASN A 417 76.48 69.53 62.54
CA ASN A 417 77.25 68.79 63.50
C ASN A 417 78.73 68.64 63.07
N SER A 418 78.96 68.40 61.76
CA SER A 418 80.30 68.30 61.20
C SER A 418 81.05 69.63 61.37
N ALA A 419 80.42 70.77 61.07
CA ALA A 419 80.96 72.11 61.23
C ALA A 419 81.25 72.37 62.74
N THR A 420 80.26 72.06 63.61
CA THR A 420 80.45 72.21 65.08
C THR A 420 81.54 71.33 65.60
N THR A 421 81.70 70.11 65.07
CA THR A 421 82.77 69.16 65.44
C THR A 421 84.13 69.71 64.96
N GLU A 422 84.19 70.34 63.76
CA GLU A 422 85.39 71.01 63.25
C GLU A 422 85.78 72.26 64.10
N GLU A 423 84.76 73.04 64.50
CA GLU A 423 84.94 74.16 65.39
C GLU A 423 85.39 73.70 66.75
N LEU A 424 84.83 72.60 67.30
CA LEU A 424 85.26 72.07 68.58
C LEU A 424 86.67 71.50 68.49
N ALA A 425 86.99 70.84 67.36
CA ALA A 425 88.37 70.34 67.16
C ALA A 425 89.37 71.44 67.07
N ALA A 426 89.02 72.52 66.34
CA ALA A 426 89.84 73.75 66.25
C ALA A 426 89.99 74.44 67.61
N ALA A 427 88.94 74.54 68.44
CA ALA A 427 88.97 75.08 69.77
C ALA A 427 89.78 74.19 70.76
N MET A 428 89.79 72.92 70.55
CA MET A 428 90.61 72.01 71.31
C MET A 428 92.08 72.07 70.90
N GLU A 429 92.37 72.34 69.65
CA GLU A 429 93.71 72.57 69.14
C GLU A 429 94.28 73.93 69.67
N GLU A 430 93.43 74.97 69.84
CA GLU A 430 93.83 76.26 70.39
C GLU A 430 94.00 76.24 71.93
N ALA A 431 93.44 75.22 72.64
CA ALA A 431 93.50 75.02 74.06
C ALA A 431 94.66 74.11 74.53
N ALA A 432 95.36 73.40 73.60
CA ALA A 432 96.49 72.55 73.87
C ALA A 432 97.86 73.26 73.71
#